data_1f42f7f9273b6a149c872fba585c6a2a
#
_entry.id   1f42f7f9273b6a149c872fba585c6a2a
#
_cell.length_a   1.000
_cell.length_b   1.000
_cell.length_c   1.000
_cell.angle_alpha   90.00
_cell.angle_beta   90.00
_cell.angle_gamma   90.00
#
_symmetry.space_group_name_H-M   'P 1'
#
loop_
_entity.id
_entity.type
_entity.pdbx_description
1 polymer ?
#
loop_
_entity_poly.entity_id
_entity_poly.type
_entity_poly.pdbx_seq_one_letter_code
_entity_poly.pdbx_strand_id
1 'polypeptide(L)'
;CIADGRNFPDALSTSGLVAKSKTSLLLVDGRKKLNLPKDYKVEYTIGGKNSIKNTYGKRVGGDDRYKTCDQILALIKAKNLLVASGRNFPDALSASSMASIADTGVLLCSTKVDSNVVNRSGNKDNITVIGGINSVSGLTVNSIMDRYNYSYSSSNDVGFDPDKQTYRFSNAGLFKGWLYQASRSPYGYDKFYYNDDGVLERDKIIDGIMLDTEGKAILDNDGKPVIN
;
A
#
# COMPACT_ATOMS: atom_id res chain seq x y z
N CYS A 1 -3.91 -22.21 6.22
CA CYS A 1 -5.01 -21.26 6.03
C CYS A 1 -5.86 -21.64 4.84
N ILE A 2 -7.15 -21.31 4.86
CA ILE A 2 -8.04 -21.39 3.70
C ILE A 2 -8.67 -20.03 3.41
N ALA A 3 -8.82 -19.69 2.12
CA ALA A 3 -9.52 -18.50 1.66
C ALA A 3 -10.37 -18.80 0.43
N ASP A 4 -11.37 -17.93 0.15
CA ASP A 4 -12.21 -18.09 -1.03
C ASP A 4 -11.43 -17.75 -2.30
N GLY A 5 -11.27 -18.72 -3.21
CA GLY A 5 -10.56 -18.53 -4.47
C GLY A 5 -11.37 -17.81 -5.56
N ARG A 6 -12.66 -17.58 -5.34
CA ARG A 6 -13.53 -16.84 -6.28
C ARG A 6 -13.35 -15.32 -6.20
N ASN A 7 -12.75 -14.85 -5.13
CA ASN A 7 -12.52 -13.42 -4.89
C ASN A 7 -11.15 -13.22 -4.24
N PHE A 8 -10.34 -12.35 -4.82
CA PHE A 8 -8.90 -12.23 -4.53
C PHE A 8 -8.52 -11.53 -3.21
N PRO A 9 -9.27 -10.53 -2.67
CA PRO A 9 -8.71 -9.64 -1.65
C PRO A 9 -8.35 -10.34 -0.34
N ASP A 10 -9.23 -11.22 0.14
CA ASP A 10 -9.00 -11.95 1.40
C ASP A 10 -7.76 -12.86 1.28
N ALA A 11 -7.61 -13.52 0.11
CA ALA A 11 -6.47 -14.38 -0.16
C ALA A 11 -5.15 -13.60 -0.23
N LEU A 12 -5.13 -12.46 -0.95
CA LEU A 12 -3.92 -11.65 -1.13
C LEU A 12 -3.46 -10.99 0.18
N SER A 13 -4.39 -10.52 1.01
CA SER A 13 -4.03 -9.96 2.32
C SER A 13 -3.45 -10.99 3.30
N THR A 14 -3.66 -12.29 3.04
CA THR A 14 -3.21 -13.39 3.91
C THR A 14 -1.71 -13.70 3.76
N SER A 15 -1.05 -13.22 2.72
CA SER A 15 0.34 -13.60 2.38
C SER A 15 1.33 -13.39 3.55
N GLY A 16 1.27 -12.27 4.24
CA GLY A 16 2.10 -12.00 5.42
C GLY A 16 1.82 -12.98 6.58
N LEU A 17 0.56 -13.39 6.78
CA LEU A 17 0.19 -14.37 7.79
C LEU A 17 0.76 -15.75 7.46
N VAL A 18 0.61 -16.17 6.22
CA VAL A 18 1.12 -17.47 5.72
C VAL A 18 2.64 -17.54 5.87
N ALA A 19 3.34 -16.47 5.48
CA ALA A 19 4.80 -16.38 5.61
C ALA A 19 5.24 -16.45 7.08
N LYS A 20 4.61 -15.65 7.95
CA LYS A 20 4.94 -15.60 9.38
C LYS A 20 4.66 -16.91 10.11
N SER A 21 3.55 -17.56 9.78
CA SER A 21 3.13 -18.83 10.39
C SER A 21 3.80 -20.06 9.75
N LYS A 22 4.59 -19.87 8.66
CA LYS A 22 5.21 -20.94 7.88
C LYS A 22 4.19 -22.01 7.47
N THR A 23 3.01 -21.57 7.02
CA THR A 23 1.90 -22.43 6.60
C THR A 23 1.62 -22.26 5.11
N SER A 24 0.61 -22.97 4.61
CA SER A 24 0.14 -22.83 3.23
C SER A 24 -1.23 -22.17 3.18
N LEU A 25 -1.54 -21.48 2.07
CA LEU A 25 -2.87 -20.98 1.75
C LEU A 25 -3.51 -21.89 0.71
N LEU A 26 -4.65 -22.48 1.07
CA LEU A 26 -5.49 -23.25 0.15
C LEU A 26 -6.66 -22.38 -0.31
N LEU A 27 -6.77 -22.18 -1.62
CA LEU A 27 -7.91 -21.52 -2.24
C LEU A 27 -9.04 -22.53 -2.46
N VAL A 28 -10.24 -22.18 -2.02
CA VAL A 28 -11.41 -23.06 -2.04
C VAL A 28 -12.65 -22.36 -2.60
N ASP A 29 -13.66 -23.12 -3.03
CA ASP A 29 -15.00 -22.54 -3.24
C ASP A 29 -15.69 -22.39 -1.87
N GLY A 30 -15.70 -21.18 -1.36
CA GLY A 30 -16.24 -20.88 -0.02
C GLY A 30 -17.73 -21.17 0.16
N ARG A 31 -18.48 -21.45 -0.94
CA ARG A 31 -19.90 -21.84 -0.88
C ARG A 31 -20.07 -23.31 -0.54
N LYS A 32 -19.04 -24.14 -0.80
CA LYS A 32 -19.08 -25.59 -0.64
C LYS A 32 -18.52 -26.01 0.72
N LYS A 33 -19.01 -27.11 1.23
CA LYS A 33 -18.37 -27.79 2.36
C LYS A 33 -17.11 -28.48 1.86
N LEU A 34 -16.00 -28.26 2.56
CA LEU A 34 -14.73 -28.92 2.22
C LEU A 34 -14.69 -30.32 2.82
N ASN A 35 -14.21 -31.26 2.01
CA ASN A 35 -13.85 -32.58 2.47
C ASN A 35 -12.31 -32.64 2.53
N LEU A 36 -11.77 -32.33 3.71
CA LEU A 36 -10.32 -32.31 3.92
C LEU A 36 -9.84 -33.69 4.38
N PRO A 37 -8.66 -34.15 3.92
CA PRO A 37 -8.03 -35.35 4.45
C PRO A 37 -7.86 -35.25 5.97
N LYS A 38 -7.87 -36.39 6.69
CA LYS A 38 -7.83 -36.40 8.16
C LYS A 38 -6.58 -35.73 8.74
N ASP A 39 -5.49 -35.77 8.01
CA ASP A 39 -4.19 -35.19 8.43
C ASP A 39 -4.06 -33.69 8.18
N TYR A 40 -5.07 -33.09 7.50
CA TYR A 40 -5.07 -31.67 7.22
C TYR A 40 -5.63 -30.85 8.38
N LYS A 41 -4.75 -30.08 9.03
CA LYS A 41 -5.14 -29.14 10.09
C LYS A 41 -5.28 -27.74 9.50
N VAL A 42 -6.51 -27.22 9.50
CA VAL A 42 -6.76 -25.81 9.15
C VAL A 42 -6.70 -24.97 10.42
N GLU A 43 -5.76 -24.03 10.45
CA GLU A 43 -5.62 -23.11 11.58
C GLU A 43 -6.57 -21.91 11.43
N TYR A 44 -6.62 -21.32 10.25
CA TYR A 44 -7.45 -20.15 9.97
C TYR A 44 -8.34 -20.31 8.75
N THR A 45 -9.61 -19.88 8.89
CA THR A 45 -10.53 -19.62 7.79
C THR A 45 -10.55 -18.10 7.54
N ILE A 46 -10.04 -17.67 6.38
CA ILE A 46 -9.88 -16.26 6.04
C ILE A 46 -11.07 -15.78 5.21
N GLY A 47 -11.66 -14.69 5.68
CA GLY A 47 -12.82 -14.05 5.05
C GLY A 47 -14.10 -14.14 5.86
N GLY A 48 -15.04 -13.24 5.55
CA GLY A 48 -16.34 -13.17 6.18
C GLY A 48 -17.24 -14.37 5.83
N LYS A 49 -18.38 -14.49 6.52
CA LYS A 49 -19.36 -15.57 6.29
C LYS A 49 -19.94 -15.56 4.87
N ASN A 50 -19.95 -14.39 4.20
CA ASN A 50 -20.39 -14.25 2.82
C ASN A 50 -19.39 -14.82 1.81
N SER A 51 -18.09 -14.79 2.14
CA SER A 51 -17.01 -15.36 1.32
C SER A 51 -16.92 -16.88 1.54
N ILE A 52 -16.79 -17.31 2.80
CA ILE A 52 -16.71 -18.72 3.18
C ILE A 52 -17.77 -19.03 4.21
N LYS A 53 -18.76 -19.84 3.84
CA LYS A 53 -19.88 -20.21 4.71
C LYS A 53 -19.43 -21.01 5.93
N ASN A 54 -18.64 -22.05 5.71
CA ASN A 54 -18.18 -22.95 6.76
C ASN A 54 -16.88 -22.45 7.40
N THR A 55 -16.71 -22.68 8.70
CA THR A 55 -15.49 -22.34 9.42
C THR A 55 -14.71 -23.62 9.73
N TYR A 56 -13.42 -23.56 9.40
CA TYR A 56 -12.45 -24.60 9.71
C TYR A 56 -11.32 -23.94 10.50
N GLY A 57 -11.10 -24.32 11.73
CA GLY A 57 -10.21 -23.60 12.64
C GLY A 57 -10.77 -22.22 13.07
N LYS A 58 -9.93 -21.24 13.33
CA LYS A 58 -10.35 -19.91 13.77
C LYS A 58 -10.69 -19.02 12.57
N ARG A 59 -11.87 -18.37 12.59
CA ARG A 59 -12.22 -17.41 11.54
C ARG A 59 -11.48 -16.08 11.75
N VAL A 60 -10.89 -15.58 10.66
CA VAL A 60 -10.31 -14.24 10.55
C VAL A 60 -10.95 -13.57 9.35
N GLY A 61 -11.89 -12.66 9.58
CA GLY A 61 -12.64 -12.03 8.50
C GLY A 61 -13.72 -11.09 9.01
N GLY A 62 -13.90 -9.99 8.30
CA GLY A 62 -14.90 -8.97 8.57
C GLY A 62 -16.02 -8.95 7.52
N ASP A 63 -16.83 -7.89 7.55
CA ASP A 63 -17.95 -7.71 6.63
C ASP A 63 -17.51 -7.38 5.21
N ASP A 64 -16.30 -6.83 5.10
CA ASP A 64 -15.67 -6.48 3.83
C ASP A 64 -14.19 -6.86 3.82
N ARG A 65 -13.56 -6.68 2.64
CA ARG A 65 -12.14 -6.99 2.41
C ARG A 65 -11.18 -6.18 3.26
N TYR A 66 -11.54 -4.93 3.59
CA TYR A 66 -10.70 -4.03 4.38
C TYR A 66 -10.72 -4.46 5.85
N LYS A 67 -11.89 -4.80 6.39
CA LYS A 67 -12.03 -5.34 7.73
C LYS A 67 -11.37 -6.72 7.87
N THR A 68 -11.43 -7.56 6.84
CA THR A 68 -10.70 -8.84 6.82
C THR A 68 -9.20 -8.60 6.87
N CYS A 69 -8.68 -7.72 6.00
CA CYS A 69 -7.29 -7.31 5.96
C CYS A 69 -6.82 -6.76 7.32
N ASP A 70 -7.64 -5.92 7.93
CA ASP A 70 -7.38 -5.33 9.24
C ASP A 70 -7.20 -6.37 10.36
N GLN A 71 -8.07 -7.38 10.39
CA GLN A 71 -7.95 -8.48 11.36
C GLN A 71 -6.70 -9.32 11.12
N ILE A 72 -6.32 -9.56 9.87
CA ILE A 72 -5.07 -10.26 9.53
C ILE A 72 -3.86 -9.47 10.04
N LEU A 73 -3.81 -8.17 9.76
CA LEU A 73 -2.72 -7.30 10.20
C LEU A 73 -2.61 -7.22 11.72
N ALA A 74 -3.75 -7.18 12.44
CA ALA A 74 -3.78 -7.25 13.90
C ALA A 74 -3.18 -8.55 14.44
N LEU A 75 -3.41 -9.66 13.73
CA LEU A 75 -2.93 -10.98 14.13
C LEU A 75 -1.42 -11.13 13.92
N ILE A 76 -0.91 -10.66 12.76
CA ILE A 76 0.51 -10.83 12.41
C ILE A 76 1.41 -9.80 13.10
N LYS A 77 0.89 -8.65 13.52
CA LYS A 77 1.67 -7.54 14.12
C LYS A 77 2.92 -7.19 13.29
N ALA A 78 2.77 -7.14 11.96
CA ALA A 78 3.89 -6.89 11.04
C ALA A 78 4.56 -5.54 11.33
N LYS A 79 5.88 -5.49 11.24
CA LYS A 79 6.66 -4.26 11.37
C LYS A 79 6.63 -3.41 10.11
N ASN A 80 6.56 -4.06 8.96
CA ASN A 80 6.52 -3.41 7.66
C ASN A 80 5.17 -3.60 6.98
N LEU A 81 4.72 -2.59 6.23
CA LEU A 81 3.49 -2.65 5.47
C LEU A 81 3.72 -2.37 3.98
N LEU A 82 3.03 -3.14 3.16
CA LEU A 82 2.83 -2.87 1.74
C LEU A 82 1.39 -2.40 1.55
N VAL A 83 1.20 -1.15 1.17
CA VAL A 83 -0.13 -0.57 0.94
C VAL A 83 -0.48 -0.75 -0.53
N ALA A 84 -1.59 -1.40 -0.83
CA ALA A 84 -2.05 -1.64 -2.18
C ALA A 84 -3.56 -1.42 -2.32
N SER A 85 -4.02 -1.20 -3.55
CA SER A 85 -5.45 -1.07 -3.83
C SER A 85 -6.20 -2.38 -3.54
N GLY A 86 -7.26 -2.30 -2.77
CA GLY A 86 -8.19 -3.41 -2.56
C GLY A 86 -9.26 -3.52 -3.65
N ARG A 87 -9.29 -2.61 -4.62
CA ARG A 87 -10.29 -2.60 -5.71
C ARG A 87 -9.89 -3.47 -6.88
N ASN A 88 -8.60 -3.46 -7.22
CA ASN A 88 -8.02 -4.20 -8.33
C ASN A 88 -6.92 -5.14 -7.81
N PHE A 89 -6.78 -6.30 -8.46
CA PHE A 89 -5.86 -7.33 -7.98
C PHE A 89 -4.37 -7.15 -8.35
N PRO A 90 -3.97 -6.44 -9.43
CA PRO A 90 -2.57 -6.48 -9.89
C PRO A 90 -1.57 -5.98 -8.85
N ASP A 91 -1.83 -4.80 -8.27
CA ASP A 91 -0.95 -4.19 -7.26
C ASP A 91 -0.93 -5.03 -5.98
N ALA A 92 -2.12 -5.51 -5.54
CA ALA A 92 -2.24 -6.37 -4.38
C ALA A 92 -1.56 -7.74 -4.58
N LEU A 93 -1.53 -8.27 -5.81
CA LEU A 93 -0.82 -9.51 -6.13
C LEU A 93 0.69 -9.31 -6.02
N SER A 94 1.22 -8.20 -6.55
CA SER A 94 2.63 -7.84 -6.42
C SER A 94 3.02 -7.64 -4.95
N ALA A 95 2.20 -6.91 -4.19
CA ALA A 95 2.36 -6.73 -2.75
C ALA A 95 2.36 -8.07 -2.00
N SER A 96 1.45 -8.98 -2.36
CA SER A 96 1.33 -10.31 -1.78
C SER A 96 2.61 -11.14 -1.94
N SER A 97 3.22 -11.09 -3.13
CA SER A 97 4.48 -11.78 -3.39
C SER A 97 5.64 -11.19 -2.56
N MET A 98 5.68 -9.88 -2.40
CA MET A 98 6.68 -9.18 -1.57
C MET A 98 6.47 -9.42 -0.07
N ALA A 99 5.24 -9.56 0.39
CA ALA A 99 4.90 -9.78 1.81
C ALA A 99 5.40 -11.13 2.34
N SER A 100 5.76 -12.07 1.46
CA SER A 100 6.39 -13.32 1.85
C SER A 100 7.83 -13.13 2.36
N ILE A 101 8.42 -11.95 2.14
CA ILE A 101 9.74 -11.56 2.59
C ILE A 101 9.59 -10.84 3.94
N ALA A 102 10.26 -11.34 4.96
CA ALA A 102 10.42 -10.85 6.34
C ALA A 102 9.42 -9.81 6.92
N ASP A 103 8.58 -10.28 7.84
CA ASP A 103 7.74 -9.50 8.79
C ASP A 103 6.94 -8.35 8.16
N THR A 104 6.41 -8.61 6.97
CA THR A 104 5.67 -7.64 6.17
C THR A 104 4.20 -8.03 6.04
N GLY A 105 3.30 -7.07 6.18
CA GLY A 105 1.86 -7.24 5.96
C GLY A 105 1.38 -6.51 4.72
N VAL A 106 0.34 -7.02 4.06
CA VAL A 106 -0.36 -6.30 2.99
C VAL A 106 -1.53 -5.54 3.60
N LEU A 107 -1.57 -4.23 3.42
CA LEU A 107 -2.67 -3.35 3.79
C LEU A 107 -3.45 -2.96 2.53
N LEU A 108 -4.68 -3.43 2.43
CA LEU A 108 -5.56 -3.06 1.34
C LEU A 108 -6.24 -1.72 1.63
N CYS A 109 -6.27 -0.82 0.65
CA CYS A 109 -6.95 0.46 0.74
C CYS A 109 -7.99 0.65 -0.37
N SER A 110 -8.96 1.53 -0.11
CA SER A 110 -9.88 2.06 -1.12
C SER A 110 -9.30 3.34 -1.74
N THR A 111 -10.00 3.93 -2.72
CA THR A 111 -9.62 5.25 -3.25
C THR A 111 -10.01 6.40 -2.32
N LYS A 112 -10.80 6.13 -1.28
CA LYS A 112 -11.14 7.11 -0.26
C LYS A 112 -10.17 6.95 0.92
N VAL A 113 -9.94 8.03 1.64
CA VAL A 113 -9.25 7.96 2.92
C VAL A 113 -9.99 6.97 3.81
N ASP A 114 -9.32 5.92 4.18
CA ASP A 114 -9.90 4.85 4.98
C ASP A 114 -9.29 4.91 6.39
N SER A 115 -10.13 5.08 7.40
CA SER A 115 -9.69 5.12 8.79
C SER A 115 -8.94 3.85 9.20
N ASN A 116 -9.23 2.71 8.56
CA ASN A 116 -8.52 1.45 8.81
C ASN A 116 -7.07 1.54 8.35
N VAL A 117 -6.82 2.12 7.15
CA VAL A 117 -5.46 2.36 6.65
C VAL A 117 -4.68 3.20 7.65
N VAL A 118 -5.26 4.32 8.08
CA VAL A 118 -4.64 5.23 9.04
C VAL A 118 -4.38 4.55 10.38
N ASN A 119 -5.34 3.77 10.89
CA ASN A 119 -5.20 3.11 12.18
C ASN A 119 -4.17 1.98 12.18
N ARG A 120 -4.04 1.22 11.08
CA ARG A 120 -3.12 0.08 11.00
C ARG A 120 -1.72 0.43 10.53
N SER A 121 -1.59 1.58 9.90
CA SER A 121 -0.27 2.08 9.51
C SER A 121 0.55 2.61 10.70
N GLY A 122 -0.05 2.84 11.89
CA GLY A 122 0.65 3.33 13.08
C GLY A 122 1.77 2.42 13.57
N ASN A 123 2.92 3.00 13.99
CA ASN A 123 4.08 2.33 14.58
C ASN A 123 4.66 1.21 13.68
N LYS A 124 4.95 1.55 12.44
CA LYS A 124 5.62 0.66 11.48
C LYS A 124 7.02 1.18 11.15
N ASP A 125 7.94 0.25 10.95
CA ASP A 125 9.32 0.59 10.59
C ASP A 125 9.38 1.11 9.16
N ASN A 126 8.61 0.48 8.25
CA ASN A 126 8.53 0.89 6.86
C ASN A 126 7.12 0.76 6.30
N ILE A 127 6.75 1.70 5.43
CA ILE A 127 5.53 1.64 4.63
C ILE A 127 5.91 1.86 3.17
N THR A 128 5.55 0.89 2.34
CA THR A 128 5.77 0.96 0.89
C THR A 128 4.42 0.93 0.19
N VAL A 129 4.18 1.91 -0.68
CA VAL A 129 2.97 1.96 -1.51
C VAL A 129 3.24 1.21 -2.80
N ILE A 130 2.38 0.24 -3.12
CA ILE A 130 2.43 -0.55 -4.34
C ILE A 130 1.29 -0.12 -5.25
N GLY A 131 1.65 0.40 -6.40
CA GLY A 131 0.72 0.94 -7.40
C GLY A 131 0.87 2.43 -7.61
N GLY A 132 0.30 2.92 -8.69
CA GLY A 132 0.31 4.34 -9.03
C GLY A 132 -0.77 5.13 -8.29
N ILE A 133 -0.78 6.46 -8.49
CA ILE A 133 -1.70 7.39 -7.87
C ILE A 133 -3.19 7.08 -8.15
N ASN A 134 -3.49 6.44 -9.27
CA ASN A 134 -4.84 6.00 -9.62
C ASN A 134 -5.29 4.74 -8.85
N SER A 135 -4.35 3.98 -8.32
CA SER A 135 -4.60 2.79 -7.50
C SER A 135 -4.67 3.13 -6.02
N VAL A 136 -3.72 3.90 -5.53
CA VAL A 136 -3.64 4.40 -4.16
C VAL A 136 -3.61 5.93 -4.21
N SER A 137 -4.68 6.58 -3.77
CA SER A 137 -4.79 8.04 -3.89
C SER A 137 -3.77 8.78 -3.02
N GLY A 138 -3.37 9.99 -3.46
CA GLY A 138 -2.50 10.87 -2.68
C GLY A 138 -3.09 11.20 -1.31
N LEU A 139 -4.42 11.35 -1.20
CA LEU A 139 -5.08 11.56 0.09
C LEU A 139 -4.89 10.39 1.05
N THR A 140 -4.90 9.15 0.55
CA THR A 140 -4.61 7.96 1.35
C THR A 140 -3.15 7.98 1.82
N VAL A 141 -2.21 8.28 0.93
CA VAL A 141 -0.78 8.40 1.26
C VAL A 141 -0.57 9.50 2.30
N ASN A 142 -1.17 10.68 2.11
CA ASN A 142 -1.08 11.79 3.06
C ASN A 142 -1.60 11.40 4.44
N SER A 143 -2.75 10.73 4.52
CA SER A 143 -3.32 10.29 5.79
C SER A 143 -2.43 9.29 6.52
N ILE A 144 -1.69 8.47 5.78
CA ILE A 144 -0.67 7.60 6.34
C ILE A 144 0.50 8.43 6.87
N MET A 145 0.99 9.37 6.07
CA MET A 145 2.15 10.21 6.42
C MET A 145 1.86 11.15 7.59
N ASP A 146 0.71 11.81 7.61
CA ASP A 146 0.31 12.72 8.70
C ASP A 146 0.28 12.00 10.06
N ARG A 147 -0.12 10.74 10.09
CA ARG A 147 -0.15 9.96 11.32
C ARG A 147 1.23 9.63 11.86
N TYR A 148 2.22 9.50 10.98
CA TYR A 148 3.60 9.19 11.36
C TYR A 148 4.38 10.39 11.85
N ASN A 149 3.77 11.62 11.85
CA ASN A 149 4.56 12.83 12.03
C ASN A 149 5.85 12.72 11.21
N TYR A 150 5.73 12.30 9.95
CA TYR A 150 6.80 12.49 9.00
C TYR A 150 6.92 14.00 8.75
N SER A 151 7.23 14.71 9.82
CA SER A 151 8.04 15.91 9.67
C SER A 151 9.33 15.39 9.06
N TYR A 152 9.61 15.79 7.86
CA TYR A 152 10.92 15.63 7.25
C TYR A 152 11.94 16.26 8.19
N SER A 153 12.29 15.53 9.25
CA SER A 153 13.39 15.92 10.10
C SER A 153 14.63 15.68 9.28
N SER A 154 15.46 16.67 9.21
CA SER A 154 16.72 16.78 8.49
C SER A 154 17.77 15.72 8.88
N SER A 155 17.41 14.60 9.43
CA SER A 155 18.32 13.55 9.88
C SER A 155 18.15 12.29 9.06
N ASN A 156 18.98 12.19 8.06
CA ASN A 156 19.58 10.99 7.47
C ASN A 156 18.77 10.06 6.57
N ASP A 157 17.43 10.05 6.53
CA ASP A 157 16.76 8.96 5.79
C ASP A 157 16.11 9.35 4.45
N VAL A 158 15.48 10.49 4.35
CA VAL A 158 15.07 11.13 3.09
C VAL A 158 15.14 12.64 3.35
N GLY A 159 16.06 13.32 2.75
CA GLY A 159 16.26 14.75 2.97
C GLY A 159 16.23 15.55 1.69
N PHE A 160 15.46 16.63 1.69
CA PHE A 160 15.63 17.69 0.71
C PHE A 160 16.81 18.56 1.13
N ASP A 161 17.81 18.68 0.26
CA ASP A 161 18.91 19.61 0.41
C ASP A 161 18.51 20.93 -0.26
N PRO A 162 18.16 21.99 0.49
CA PRO A 162 17.67 23.24 -0.10
C PRO A 162 18.76 23.98 -0.87
N ASP A 163 20.02 23.82 -0.52
CA ASP A 163 21.14 24.51 -1.16
C ASP A 163 21.45 23.88 -2.53
N LYS A 164 21.31 22.56 -2.62
CA LYS A 164 21.52 21.80 -3.86
C LYS A 164 20.24 21.48 -4.59
N GLN A 165 19.08 21.74 -3.95
CA GLN A 165 17.75 21.40 -4.48
C GLN A 165 17.63 19.92 -4.89
N THR A 166 18.22 19.03 -4.10
CA THR A 166 18.27 17.59 -4.35
C THR A 166 17.53 16.82 -3.27
N TYR A 167 16.90 15.73 -3.65
CA TYR A 167 16.35 14.73 -2.73
C TYR A 167 17.33 13.54 -2.60
N ARG A 168 17.57 13.10 -1.38
CA ARG A 168 18.39 11.92 -1.10
C ARG A 168 17.59 10.90 -0.29
N PHE A 169 17.73 9.64 -0.65
CA PHE A 169 17.34 8.51 0.20
C PHE A 169 18.58 8.01 0.95
N SER A 170 18.45 7.67 2.23
CA SER A 170 19.58 7.37 3.13
C SER A 170 20.57 6.32 2.61
N ASN A 171 20.14 5.38 1.81
CA ASN A 171 21.01 4.31 1.31
C ASN A 171 20.99 4.13 -0.21
N ALA A 172 20.28 4.96 -0.97
CA ALA A 172 20.06 4.77 -2.40
C ALA A 172 20.62 5.90 -3.28
N GLY A 173 21.24 6.91 -2.70
CA GLY A 173 21.79 8.04 -3.46
C GLY A 173 20.73 9.09 -3.85
N LEU A 174 20.99 9.82 -4.93
CA LEU A 174 20.12 10.89 -5.41
C LEU A 174 18.85 10.31 -6.03
N PHE A 175 17.70 10.91 -5.69
CA PHE A 175 16.44 10.59 -6.35
C PHE A 175 16.42 11.15 -7.78
N LYS A 176 15.87 10.40 -8.71
CA LYS A 176 15.69 10.76 -10.12
C LYS A 176 14.28 10.43 -10.57
N GLY A 177 13.73 11.23 -11.47
CA GLY A 177 12.41 11.03 -12.03
C GLY A 177 11.29 11.75 -11.28
N TRP A 178 10.07 11.25 -11.40
CA TRP A 178 8.88 11.86 -10.83
C TRP A 178 8.70 11.51 -9.34
N LEU A 179 8.65 12.55 -8.49
CA LEU A 179 8.32 12.44 -7.06
C LEU A 179 6.90 12.93 -6.82
N TYR A 180 6.12 12.15 -6.08
CA TYR A 180 4.82 12.56 -5.57
C TYR A 180 4.96 12.88 -4.08
N GLN A 181 4.84 14.15 -3.74
CA GLN A 181 4.94 14.61 -2.36
C GLN A 181 3.54 14.89 -1.81
N ALA A 182 3.26 14.40 -0.62
CA ALA A 182 2.04 14.72 0.11
C ALA A 182 1.90 16.24 0.30
N SER A 183 0.74 16.79 -0.03
CA SER A 183 0.48 18.22 0.13
C SER A 183 -0.95 18.49 0.59
N ARG A 184 -1.20 19.72 1.04
CA ARG A 184 -2.55 20.22 1.36
C ARG A 184 -3.34 20.64 0.12
N SER A 185 -2.85 20.34 -1.08
CA SER A 185 -3.59 20.60 -2.32
C SER A 185 -4.93 19.84 -2.31
N PRO A 186 -5.95 20.30 -3.03
CA PRO A 186 -7.23 19.60 -3.16
C PRO A 186 -7.09 18.14 -3.64
N TYR A 187 -5.97 17.83 -4.28
CA TYR A 187 -5.67 16.52 -4.84
C TYR A 187 -4.85 15.63 -3.90
N GLY A 188 -4.40 16.18 -2.74
CA GLY A 188 -3.69 15.46 -1.70
C GLY A 188 -2.21 15.21 -2.01
N TYR A 189 -1.69 15.72 -3.11
CA TYR A 189 -0.27 15.60 -3.46
C TYR A 189 0.17 16.71 -4.41
N ASP A 190 1.49 16.99 -4.40
CA ASP A 190 2.21 17.72 -5.43
C ASP A 190 3.14 16.76 -6.17
N LYS A 191 3.39 17.02 -7.45
CA LYS A 191 4.23 16.19 -8.30
C LYS A 191 5.42 17.01 -8.78
N PHE A 192 6.63 16.48 -8.58
CA PHE A 192 7.90 17.12 -8.93
C PHE A 192 8.72 16.21 -9.82
N TYR A 193 9.61 16.77 -10.63
CA TYR A 193 10.56 16.00 -11.42
C TYR A 193 11.99 16.35 -11.08
N TYR A 194 12.79 15.30 -10.83
CA TYR A 194 14.24 15.41 -10.59
C TYR A 194 14.98 14.79 -11.77
N ASN A 195 15.91 15.54 -12.35
CA ASN A 195 16.70 15.10 -13.49
C ASN A 195 17.72 14.01 -13.14
N ASP A 196 18.56 13.63 -14.11
CA ASP A 196 19.56 12.58 -13.92
C ASP A 196 20.66 12.94 -12.93
N ASP A 197 20.84 14.22 -12.66
CA ASP A 197 21.74 14.72 -11.63
C ASP A 197 21.06 14.86 -10.26
N GLY A 198 19.79 14.44 -10.15
CA GLY A 198 18.98 14.53 -8.93
C GLY A 198 18.54 15.96 -8.60
N VAL A 199 18.61 16.90 -9.57
CA VAL A 199 18.21 18.30 -9.39
C VAL A 199 16.75 18.49 -9.76
N LEU A 200 16.01 19.25 -8.94
CA LEU A 200 14.62 19.60 -9.19
C LEU A 200 14.50 20.49 -10.44
N GLU A 201 13.73 20.02 -11.43
CA GLU A 201 13.43 20.78 -12.64
C GLU A 201 12.26 21.75 -12.41
N ARG A 202 12.31 22.93 -13.08
CA ARG A 202 11.34 24.03 -12.92
C ARG A 202 11.12 24.72 -14.25
N ASP A 203 9.95 25.36 -14.41
CA ASP A 203 9.60 26.12 -15.63
C ASP A 203 9.87 25.33 -16.93
N LYS A 204 9.61 24.04 -16.91
CA LYS A 204 9.88 23.12 -18.02
C LYS A 204 8.71 22.21 -18.30
N ILE A 205 8.72 21.64 -19.49
CA ILE A 205 7.82 20.56 -19.87
C ILE A 205 8.63 19.26 -19.86
N ILE A 206 8.22 18.29 -19.02
CA ILE A 206 8.83 16.97 -18.89
C ILE A 206 7.76 15.92 -19.16
N ASP A 207 7.99 15.04 -20.12
CA ASP A 207 7.02 14.02 -20.56
C ASP A 207 5.65 14.60 -20.92
N GLY A 208 5.64 15.83 -21.49
CA GLY A 208 4.41 16.57 -21.80
C GLY A 208 3.77 17.29 -20.59
N ILE A 209 4.27 17.14 -19.39
CA ILE A 209 3.75 17.75 -18.16
C ILE A 209 4.47 19.06 -17.89
N MET A 210 3.71 20.14 -17.73
CA MET A 210 4.23 21.45 -17.40
C MET A 210 4.54 21.58 -15.92
N LEU A 211 5.74 22.08 -15.59
CA LEU A 211 6.18 22.41 -14.23
C LEU A 211 6.14 23.93 -14.02
N ASP A 212 5.73 24.35 -12.83
CA ASP A 212 5.74 25.77 -12.42
C ASP A 212 7.13 26.23 -11.93
N THR A 213 7.21 27.48 -11.48
CA THR A 213 8.43 28.09 -10.94
C THR A 213 8.93 27.44 -9.65
N GLU A 214 8.08 26.71 -8.94
CA GLU A 214 8.43 25.94 -7.74
C GLU A 214 8.81 24.48 -8.08
N GLY A 215 8.69 24.08 -9.36
CA GLY A 215 8.95 22.73 -9.85
C GLY A 215 7.77 21.79 -9.67
N LYS A 216 6.59 22.28 -9.34
CA LYS A 216 5.37 21.49 -9.21
C LYS A 216 4.72 21.27 -10.57
N ALA A 217 4.21 20.08 -10.83
CA ALA A 217 3.37 19.83 -11.99
C ALA A 217 2.07 20.65 -11.88
N ILE A 218 1.74 21.37 -12.94
CA ILE A 218 0.47 22.10 -13.04
C ILE A 218 -0.64 21.08 -13.29
N LEU A 219 -1.66 21.10 -12.44
CA LEU A 219 -2.80 20.19 -12.51
C LEU A 219 -4.05 20.94 -13.01
N ASP A 220 -4.89 20.25 -13.77
CA ASP A 220 -6.21 20.74 -14.16
C ASP A 220 -7.22 20.64 -12.98
N ASN A 221 -8.46 21.04 -13.23
CA ASN A 221 -9.53 21.01 -12.21
C ASN A 221 -9.88 19.58 -11.74
N ASP A 222 -9.50 18.55 -12.48
CA ASP A 222 -9.71 17.14 -12.14
C ASP A 222 -8.48 16.53 -11.43
N GLY A 223 -7.42 17.32 -11.20
CA GLY A 223 -6.17 16.88 -10.59
C GLY A 223 -5.26 16.09 -11.52
N LYS A 224 -5.47 16.20 -12.83
CA LYS A 224 -4.59 15.59 -13.82
C LYS A 224 -3.52 16.59 -14.26
N PRO A 225 -2.31 16.14 -14.57
CA PRO A 225 -1.28 17.00 -15.11
C PRO A 225 -1.76 17.66 -16.41
N VAL A 226 -1.59 18.97 -16.51
CA VAL A 226 -1.80 19.70 -17.77
C VAL A 226 -0.73 19.26 -18.75
N ILE A 227 -1.17 18.68 -19.85
CA ILE A 227 -0.31 18.21 -20.94
C ILE A 227 -0.34 19.28 -22.04
N ASN A 228 0.82 19.69 -22.52
CA ASN A 228 0.96 20.64 -23.61
C ASN A 228 1.30 19.92 -24.90
#